data_05602889fb753cda8d75cafc645e5fdf
#
_entry.id   05602889fb753cda8d75cafc645e5fdf
#
_cell.length_a   1.000
_cell.length_b   1.000
_cell.length_c   1.000
_cell.angle_alpha   90.00
_cell.angle_beta   90.00
_cell.angle_gamma   90.00
#
_symmetry.space_group_name_H-M   'P 1'
#
loop_
_entity.id
_entity.type
_entity.pdbx_description
1 polymer ?
#
loop_
_entity_poly.entity_id
_entity_poly.type
_entity_poly.pdbx_seq_one_letter_code
_entity_poly.pdbx_strand_id
1 'polypeptide(L)'
;MVGASALVAALVGVPLALVLVTTAPGGLYERRGVNAALGAIVNAFRSTPFVILLVALLPFTRFVIGTTIGVWAAIVPLSIAAIPFFARIAEVSLREVDKGLVEAAQAMGAERRHIVLHVLLPEALPGIVGGFTITVVALIGSTAMAGAVGAGGLGDLAIRYGYQRFDTAVMATVIAILIALVTVVQFTGDRVVRRLAKRA
;
A
#
# COMPACT_ATOMS: atom_id res chain seq x y z
N MET A 1 -12.73 -3.38 -5.69
CA MET A 1 -12.00 -3.46 -4.41
C MET A 1 -10.56 -2.98 -4.55
N VAL A 2 -9.68 -3.69 -5.26
CA VAL A 2 -8.23 -3.38 -5.35
C VAL A 2 -7.96 -1.92 -5.72
N GLY A 3 -8.53 -1.42 -6.82
CA GLY A 3 -8.26 -0.05 -7.27
C GLY A 3 -8.65 1.02 -6.25
N ALA A 4 -9.83 0.88 -5.60
CA ALA A 4 -10.27 1.83 -4.59
C ALA A 4 -9.36 1.79 -3.34
N SER A 5 -9.04 0.58 -2.84
CA SER A 5 -8.14 0.43 -1.68
C SER A 5 -6.72 0.90 -1.98
N ALA A 6 -6.22 0.65 -3.20
CA ALA A 6 -4.90 1.14 -3.62
C ALA A 6 -4.87 2.67 -3.71
N LEU A 7 -5.93 3.30 -4.23
CA LEU A 7 -6.03 4.76 -4.28
C LEU A 7 -6.00 5.37 -2.87
N VAL A 8 -6.79 4.81 -1.94
CA VAL A 8 -6.79 5.25 -0.54
C VAL A 8 -5.41 5.06 0.09
N ALA A 9 -4.76 3.92 -0.17
CA ALA A 9 -3.41 3.66 0.32
C ALA A 9 -2.40 4.67 -0.23
N ALA A 10 -2.50 5.08 -1.50
CA ALA A 10 -1.63 6.10 -2.07
C ALA A 10 -1.87 7.48 -1.45
N LEU A 11 -3.13 7.91 -1.36
CA LEU A 11 -3.51 9.23 -0.86
C LEU A 11 -3.15 9.43 0.63
N VAL A 12 -3.22 8.38 1.44
CA VAL A 12 -2.91 8.46 2.88
C VAL A 12 -1.48 7.98 3.17
N GLY A 13 -1.02 6.96 2.47
CA GLY A 13 0.29 6.34 2.71
C GLY A 13 1.47 7.23 2.33
N VAL A 14 1.39 7.98 1.21
CA VAL A 14 2.49 8.91 0.83
C VAL A 14 2.66 10.04 1.87
N PRO A 15 1.61 10.77 2.28
CA PRO A 15 1.73 11.74 3.37
C PRO A 15 2.25 11.12 4.67
N LEU A 16 1.78 9.93 5.04
CA LEU A 16 2.25 9.23 6.23
C LEU A 16 3.74 8.88 6.15
N ALA A 17 4.22 8.41 4.99
CA ALA A 17 5.63 8.14 4.75
C ALA A 17 6.49 9.41 4.83
N LEU A 18 6.03 10.52 4.25
CA LEU A 18 6.70 11.82 4.35
C LEU A 18 6.80 12.29 5.81
N VAL A 19 5.72 12.15 6.60
CA VAL A 19 5.76 12.48 8.03
C VAL A 19 6.77 11.59 8.76
N LEU A 20 6.79 10.28 8.51
CA LEU A 20 7.74 9.35 9.12
C LEU A 20 9.19 9.70 8.81
N VAL A 21 9.51 10.02 7.55
CA VAL A 21 10.88 10.38 7.15
C VAL A 21 11.29 11.74 7.70
N THR A 22 10.43 12.74 7.59
CA THR A 22 10.78 14.11 7.98
C THR A 22 10.84 14.29 9.50
N THR A 23 10.10 13.50 10.29
CA THR A 23 10.13 13.54 11.76
C THR A 23 11.15 12.60 12.38
N ALA A 24 11.83 11.76 11.59
CA ALA A 24 12.88 10.85 12.06
C ALA A 24 14.07 11.61 12.68
N PRO A 25 14.87 10.95 13.51
CA PRO A 25 16.12 11.54 14.01
C PRO A 25 17.03 12.01 12.87
N GLY A 26 17.45 13.29 12.91
CA GLY A 26 18.18 13.94 11.82
C GLY A 26 17.34 14.37 10.62
N GLY A 27 16.01 14.22 10.67
CA GLY A 27 15.11 14.66 9.62
C GLY A 27 14.83 16.17 9.65
N LEU A 28 14.23 16.69 8.54
CA LEU A 28 13.94 18.12 8.35
C LEU A 28 13.05 18.74 9.45
N TYR A 29 12.15 17.94 10.02
CA TYR A 29 11.22 18.32 11.09
C TYR A 29 11.34 17.39 12.29
N GLU A 30 12.56 17.06 12.73
CA GLU A 30 12.80 16.09 13.79
C GLU A 30 11.84 16.23 14.98
N ARG A 31 11.05 15.16 15.21
CA ARG A 31 10.12 15.00 16.33
C ARG A 31 10.08 13.55 16.77
N ARG A 32 11.05 13.13 17.59
CA ARG A 32 11.25 11.72 17.99
C ARG A 32 9.99 11.06 18.54
N GLY A 33 9.22 11.76 19.38
CA GLY A 33 7.98 11.21 19.95
C GLY A 33 6.92 10.91 18.90
N VAL A 34 6.69 11.84 17.93
CA VAL A 34 5.74 11.65 16.83
C VAL A 34 6.19 10.50 15.92
N ASN A 35 7.47 10.48 15.56
CA ASN A 35 8.05 9.41 14.73
C ASN A 35 7.91 8.03 15.39
N ALA A 36 8.23 7.92 16.69
CA ALA A 36 8.13 6.67 17.44
C ALA A 36 6.66 6.19 17.54
N ALA A 37 5.72 7.09 17.84
CA ALA A 37 4.31 6.75 17.95
C ALA A 37 3.72 6.28 16.59
N LEU A 38 3.94 7.06 15.52
CA LEU A 38 3.46 6.69 14.18
C LEU A 38 4.14 5.42 13.68
N GLY A 39 5.45 5.26 13.90
CA GLY A 39 6.19 4.06 13.56
C GLY A 39 5.67 2.82 14.28
N ALA A 40 5.33 2.94 15.57
CA ALA A 40 4.73 1.86 16.35
C ALA A 40 3.35 1.47 15.81
N ILE A 41 2.49 2.44 15.48
CA ILE A 41 1.16 2.20 14.89
C ILE A 41 1.32 1.48 13.54
N VAL A 42 2.15 1.99 12.63
CA VAL A 42 2.41 1.38 11.33
C VAL A 42 2.92 -0.05 11.49
N ASN A 43 3.84 -0.30 12.42
CA ASN A 43 4.36 -1.64 12.68
C ASN A 43 3.29 -2.58 13.26
N ALA A 44 2.43 -2.12 14.18
CA ALA A 44 1.36 -2.91 14.75
C ALA A 44 0.39 -3.44 13.67
N PHE A 45 -0.06 -2.55 12.77
CA PHE A 45 -0.95 -2.96 11.67
C PHE A 45 -0.27 -3.94 10.70
N ARG A 46 1.02 -3.74 10.40
CA ARG A 46 1.78 -4.64 9.51
C ARG A 46 2.10 -5.99 10.13
N SER A 47 2.19 -6.06 11.45
CA SER A 47 2.43 -7.31 12.17
C SER A 47 1.18 -8.16 12.30
N THR A 48 -0.01 -7.57 12.04
CA THR A 48 -1.28 -8.28 12.15
C THR A 48 -1.59 -8.99 10.83
N PRO A 49 -1.80 -10.32 10.82
CA PRO A 49 -2.23 -11.04 9.62
C PRO A 49 -3.52 -10.44 9.07
N PHE A 50 -3.59 -10.27 7.73
CA PHE A 50 -4.73 -9.60 7.09
C PHE A 50 -6.08 -10.23 7.45
N VAL A 51 -6.17 -11.55 7.52
CA VAL A 51 -7.41 -12.26 7.87
C VAL A 51 -7.90 -11.89 9.28
N ILE A 52 -6.97 -11.78 10.23
CA ILE A 52 -7.30 -11.37 11.60
C ILE A 52 -7.74 -9.91 11.65
N LEU A 53 -7.02 -9.04 10.97
CA LEU A 53 -7.37 -7.63 10.86
C LEU A 53 -8.74 -7.43 10.21
N LEU A 54 -9.05 -8.18 9.16
CA LEU A 54 -10.34 -8.15 8.48
C LEU A 54 -11.48 -8.50 9.44
N VAL A 55 -11.35 -9.60 10.21
CA VAL A 55 -12.36 -10.02 11.19
C VAL A 55 -12.49 -8.98 12.31
N ALA A 56 -11.38 -8.48 12.84
CA ALA A 56 -11.36 -7.46 13.88
C ALA A 56 -12.04 -6.15 13.45
N LEU A 57 -11.96 -5.81 12.16
CA LEU A 57 -12.58 -4.61 11.60
C LEU A 57 -14.04 -4.78 11.16
N LEU A 58 -14.66 -5.96 11.28
CA LEU A 58 -16.07 -6.16 10.92
C LEU A 58 -17.03 -5.21 11.64
N PRO A 59 -16.91 -4.97 12.97
CA PRO A 59 -17.78 -4.00 13.65
C PRO A 59 -17.61 -2.57 13.10
N PHE A 60 -16.37 -2.16 12.87
CA PHE A 60 -16.07 -0.85 12.29
C PHE A 60 -16.58 -0.72 10.85
N THR A 61 -16.38 -1.75 10.03
CA THR A 61 -16.90 -1.82 8.66
C THR A 61 -18.42 -1.68 8.64
N ARG A 62 -19.13 -2.39 9.54
CA ARG A 62 -20.57 -2.28 9.67
C ARG A 62 -21.02 -0.88 10.07
N PHE A 63 -20.29 -0.23 10.95
CA PHE A 63 -20.58 1.14 11.36
C PHE A 63 -20.44 2.14 10.20
N VAL A 64 -19.40 1.98 9.35
CA VAL A 64 -19.13 2.92 8.24
C VAL A 64 -20.00 2.66 7.01
N ILE A 65 -20.20 1.38 6.65
CA ILE A 65 -20.84 0.97 5.39
C ILE A 65 -22.27 0.46 5.62
N GLY A 66 -22.66 0.11 6.86
CA GLY A 66 -23.94 -0.48 7.17
C GLY A 66 -24.02 -2.00 6.99
N THR A 67 -23.04 -2.61 6.34
CA THR A 67 -22.95 -4.06 6.09
C THR A 67 -21.52 -4.57 6.28
N THR A 68 -21.38 -5.86 6.56
CA THR A 68 -20.07 -6.55 6.65
C THR A 68 -19.78 -7.43 5.43
N ILE A 69 -20.74 -7.54 4.50
CA ILE A 69 -20.66 -8.44 3.34
C ILE A 69 -20.68 -7.62 2.05
N GLY A 70 -19.97 -8.12 1.05
CA GLY A 70 -19.92 -7.54 -0.29
C GLY A 70 -18.71 -6.67 -0.56
N VAL A 71 -18.61 -6.22 -1.81
CA VAL A 71 -17.46 -5.49 -2.37
C VAL A 71 -17.13 -4.20 -1.61
N TRP A 72 -18.15 -3.43 -1.26
CA TRP A 72 -17.98 -2.15 -0.57
C TRP A 72 -17.50 -2.32 0.88
N ALA A 73 -18.01 -3.33 1.56
CA ALA A 73 -17.55 -3.65 2.91
C ALA A 73 -16.07 -4.06 2.94
N ALA A 74 -15.64 -4.84 1.97
CA ALA A 74 -14.24 -5.29 1.89
C ALA A 74 -13.24 -4.17 1.61
N ILE A 75 -13.64 -3.05 1.00
CA ILE A 75 -12.75 -1.90 0.74
C ILE A 75 -12.20 -1.32 2.05
N VAL A 76 -12.99 -1.29 3.12
CA VAL A 76 -12.58 -0.70 4.40
C VAL A 76 -11.37 -1.43 5.01
N PRO A 77 -11.44 -2.74 5.33
CA PRO A 77 -10.28 -3.44 5.89
C PRO A 77 -9.10 -3.55 4.92
N LEU A 78 -9.35 -3.67 3.61
CA LEU A 78 -8.29 -3.66 2.60
C LEU A 78 -7.54 -2.33 2.59
N SER A 79 -8.23 -1.19 2.67
CA SER A 79 -7.62 0.14 2.73
C SER A 79 -6.82 0.32 4.01
N ILE A 80 -7.39 -0.05 5.16
CA ILE A 80 -6.73 0.07 6.47
C ILE A 80 -5.45 -0.79 6.53
N ALA A 81 -5.45 -1.97 5.92
CA ALA A 81 -4.26 -2.81 5.82
C ALA A 81 -3.22 -2.25 4.85
N ALA A 82 -3.66 -1.73 3.70
CA ALA A 82 -2.78 -1.26 2.64
C ALA A 82 -2.06 0.06 2.99
N ILE A 83 -2.69 0.97 3.75
CA ILE A 83 -2.09 2.27 4.13
C ILE A 83 -0.74 2.09 4.83
N PRO A 84 -0.62 1.38 5.98
CA PRO A 84 0.64 1.22 6.69
C PRO A 84 1.65 0.37 5.90
N PHE A 85 1.18 -0.59 5.11
CA PHE A 85 2.03 -1.39 4.24
C PHE A 85 2.71 -0.52 3.18
N PHE A 86 1.94 0.26 2.44
CA PHE A 86 2.45 1.16 1.41
C PHE A 86 3.29 2.30 2.00
N ALA A 87 2.83 2.91 3.12
CA ALA A 87 3.58 3.97 3.79
C ALA A 87 4.99 3.52 4.18
N ARG A 88 5.16 2.28 4.63
CA ARG A 88 6.49 1.75 4.97
C ARG A 88 7.38 1.55 3.76
N ILE A 89 6.83 1.09 2.63
CA ILE A 89 7.61 0.95 1.39
C ILE A 89 8.00 2.33 0.84
N ALA A 90 7.06 3.27 0.83
CA ALA A 90 7.33 4.65 0.42
C ALA A 90 8.36 5.34 1.35
N GLU A 91 8.31 5.06 2.66
CA GLU A 91 9.31 5.55 3.61
C GLU A 91 10.72 5.04 3.27
N VAL A 92 10.87 3.77 2.91
CA VAL A 92 12.16 3.20 2.49
C VAL A 92 12.68 3.96 1.27
N SER A 93 11.85 4.13 0.25
CA SER A 93 12.24 4.87 -0.97
C SER A 93 12.64 6.32 -0.69
N LEU A 94 11.95 7.00 0.22
CA LEU A 94 12.29 8.36 0.63
C LEU A 94 13.61 8.43 1.43
N ARG A 95 13.96 7.38 2.17
CA ARG A 95 15.23 7.30 2.92
C ARG A 95 16.44 6.99 2.03
N GLU A 96 16.22 6.41 0.85
CA GLU A 96 17.23 6.10 -0.14
C GLU A 96 17.69 7.32 -0.94
N VAL A 97 16.97 8.44 -0.87
CA VAL A 97 17.36 9.70 -1.51
C VAL A 97 18.69 10.18 -0.94
N ASP A 98 19.60 10.58 -1.83
CA ASP A 98 20.93 11.04 -1.46
C ASP A 98 20.84 12.25 -0.50
N LYS A 99 21.48 12.12 0.66
CA LYS A 99 21.55 13.17 1.66
C LYS A 99 22.26 14.42 1.16
N GLY A 100 23.22 14.27 0.26
CA GLY A 100 23.93 15.38 -0.36
C GLY A 100 23.01 16.32 -1.14
N LEU A 101 21.93 15.80 -1.77
CA LEU A 101 20.93 16.64 -2.43
C LEU A 101 20.16 17.49 -1.41
N VAL A 102 19.80 16.90 -0.27
CA VAL A 102 19.11 17.61 0.80
C VAL A 102 20.03 18.68 1.43
N GLU A 103 21.29 18.34 1.71
CA GLU A 103 22.27 19.24 2.28
C GLU A 103 22.60 20.39 1.32
N ALA A 104 22.75 20.12 0.03
CA ALA A 104 22.95 21.16 -1.00
C ALA A 104 21.77 22.12 -1.07
N ALA A 105 20.53 21.61 -1.05
CA ALA A 105 19.35 22.45 -1.04
C ALA A 105 19.26 23.31 0.23
N GLN A 106 19.64 22.77 1.40
CA GLN A 106 19.70 23.54 2.65
C GLN A 106 20.79 24.65 2.59
N ALA A 107 21.95 24.33 2.05
CA ALA A 107 23.05 25.29 1.89
C ALA A 107 22.68 26.46 0.97
N MET A 108 21.81 26.21 -0.03
CA MET A 108 21.23 27.25 -0.89
C MET A 108 20.09 28.06 -0.22
N GLY A 109 19.75 27.76 1.02
CA GLY A 109 18.69 28.48 1.76
C GLY A 109 17.27 28.03 1.41
N ALA A 110 17.08 26.85 0.80
CA ALA A 110 15.77 26.36 0.46
C ALA A 110 14.93 26.08 1.72
N GLU A 111 13.65 26.47 1.70
CA GLU A 111 12.70 26.18 2.77
C GLU A 111 12.49 24.66 2.90
N ARG A 112 12.29 24.18 4.12
CA ARG A 112 12.06 22.75 4.40
C ARG A 112 10.94 22.14 3.56
N ARG A 113 9.83 22.90 3.38
CA ARG A 113 8.71 22.47 2.53
C ARG A 113 9.12 22.33 1.06
N HIS A 114 9.94 23.23 0.58
CA HIS A 114 10.45 23.19 -0.78
C HIS A 114 11.33 21.94 -0.99
N ILE A 115 12.21 21.64 -0.04
CA ILE A 115 13.06 20.43 -0.06
C ILE A 115 12.20 19.17 -0.12
N VAL A 116 11.14 19.07 0.70
CA VAL A 116 10.26 17.90 0.71
C VAL A 116 9.56 17.72 -0.64
N LEU A 117 9.01 18.78 -1.22
CA LEU A 117 8.18 18.69 -2.43
C LEU A 117 8.97 18.65 -3.73
N HIS A 118 10.16 19.28 -3.77
CA HIS A 118 10.94 19.45 -5.02
C HIS A 118 12.27 18.68 -5.03
N VAL A 119 12.68 18.11 -3.89
CA VAL A 119 13.88 17.27 -3.83
C VAL A 119 13.49 15.86 -3.40
N LEU A 120 12.99 15.68 -2.18
CA LEU A 120 12.73 14.34 -1.63
C LEU A 120 11.67 13.57 -2.43
N LEU A 121 10.52 14.18 -2.68
CA LEU A 121 9.39 13.50 -3.32
C LEU A 121 9.67 13.14 -4.79
N PRO A 122 10.19 14.05 -5.64
CA PRO A 122 10.51 13.72 -7.02
C PRO A 122 11.60 12.67 -7.16
N GLU A 123 12.66 12.74 -6.33
CA GLU A 123 13.77 11.79 -6.37
C GLU A 123 13.33 10.39 -5.92
N ALA A 124 12.48 10.29 -4.89
CA ALA A 124 11.93 9.03 -4.43
C ALA A 124 10.80 8.47 -5.31
N LEU A 125 10.29 9.26 -6.27
CA LEU A 125 9.08 8.90 -7.04
C LEU A 125 9.18 7.55 -7.76
N PRO A 126 10.31 7.18 -8.41
CA PRO A 126 10.46 5.85 -9.02
C PRO A 126 10.26 4.72 -8.00
N GLY A 127 10.88 4.83 -6.84
CA GLY A 127 10.75 3.86 -5.75
C GLY A 127 9.34 3.81 -5.16
N ILE A 128 8.69 4.96 -4.97
CA ILE A 128 7.31 5.05 -4.50
C ILE A 128 6.35 4.36 -5.48
N VAL A 129 6.52 4.57 -6.79
CA VAL A 129 5.70 3.92 -7.82
C VAL A 129 5.94 2.41 -7.87
N GLY A 130 7.19 1.97 -7.71
CA GLY A 130 7.53 0.56 -7.56
C GLY A 130 6.85 -0.06 -6.33
N GLY A 131 6.92 0.62 -5.20
CA GLY A 131 6.25 0.24 -3.96
C GLY A 131 4.73 0.20 -4.07
N PHE A 132 4.14 1.13 -4.82
CA PHE A 132 2.71 1.11 -5.13
C PHE A 132 2.32 -0.12 -5.95
N THR A 133 3.12 -0.50 -6.95
CA THR A 133 2.91 -1.72 -7.73
C THR A 133 2.92 -2.97 -6.84
N ILE A 134 3.90 -3.08 -5.95
CA ILE A 134 3.98 -4.18 -4.97
C ILE A 134 2.73 -4.20 -4.07
N THR A 135 2.27 -3.03 -3.64
CA THR A 135 1.06 -2.90 -2.81
C THR A 135 -0.20 -3.35 -3.56
N VAL A 136 -0.34 -3.01 -4.84
CA VAL A 136 -1.47 -3.46 -5.68
C VAL A 136 -1.45 -4.98 -5.82
N VAL A 137 -0.29 -5.59 -6.07
CA VAL A 137 -0.15 -7.05 -6.14
C VAL A 137 -0.51 -7.72 -4.80
N ALA A 138 -0.04 -7.17 -3.68
CA ALA A 138 -0.39 -7.66 -2.34
C ALA A 138 -1.90 -7.55 -2.06
N LEU A 139 -2.54 -6.45 -2.50
CA LEU A 139 -3.99 -6.27 -2.40
C LEU A 139 -4.77 -7.31 -3.22
N ILE A 140 -4.30 -7.70 -4.41
CA ILE A 140 -4.93 -8.78 -5.20
C ILE A 140 -4.96 -10.07 -4.37
N GLY A 141 -3.84 -10.44 -3.73
CA GLY A 141 -3.78 -11.59 -2.82
C GLY A 141 -4.72 -11.46 -1.61
N SER A 142 -4.78 -10.25 -1.00
CA SER A 142 -5.66 -9.97 0.13
C SER A 142 -7.15 -10.04 -0.24
N THR A 143 -7.53 -9.67 -1.48
CA THR A 143 -8.92 -9.79 -1.96
C THR A 143 -9.35 -11.25 -2.09
N ALA A 144 -8.43 -12.18 -2.38
CA ALA A 144 -8.74 -13.60 -2.38
C ALA A 144 -9.15 -14.08 -0.97
N MET A 145 -8.46 -13.61 0.08
CA MET A 145 -8.81 -13.90 1.47
C MET A 145 -10.13 -13.21 1.87
N ALA A 146 -10.36 -11.97 1.44
CA ALA A 146 -11.62 -11.26 1.68
C ALA A 146 -12.81 -11.97 1.00
N GLY A 147 -12.59 -12.62 -0.14
CA GLY A 147 -13.59 -13.45 -0.83
C GLY A 147 -14.11 -14.59 0.04
N ALA A 148 -13.25 -15.23 0.83
CA ALA A 148 -13.65 -16.31 1.75
C ALA A 148 -14.67 -15.89 2.82
N VAL A 149 -14.72 -14.60 3.16
CA VAL A 149 -15.63 -14.02 4.14
C VAL A 149 -16.78 -13.23 3.50
N GLY A 150 -17.08 -13.49 2.23
CA GLY A 150 -18.26 -12.93 1.55
C GLY A 150 -18.05 -11.59 0.85
N ALA A 151 -16.81 -11.21 0.58
CA ALA A 151 -16.49 -10.00 -0.21
C ALA A 151 -16.81 -10.16 -1.70
N GLY A 152 -16.97 -11.41 -2.18
CA GLY A 152 -17.14 -11.72 -3.61
C GLY A 152 -15.83 -11.68 -4.39
N GLY A 153 -15.91 -11.73 -5.72
CA GLY A 153 -14.77 -11.66 -6.62
C GLY A 153 -14.12 -13.02 -6.90
N LEU A 154 -12.92 -12.99 -7.51
CA LEU A 154 -12.21 -14.22 -7.91
C LEU A 154 -11.86 -15.12 -6.73
N GLY A 155 -11.57 -14.55 -5.57
CA GLY A 155 -11.30 -15.33 -4.37
C GLY A 155 -12.52 -16.10 -3.86
N ASP A 156 -13.69 -15.51 -3.89
CA ASP A 156 -14.96 -16.17 -3.54
C ASP A 156 -15.25 -17.33 -4.51
N LEU A 157 -15.04 -17.12 -5.81
CA LEU A 157 -15.17 -18.17 -6.81
C LEU A 157 -14.22 -19.34 -6.54
N ALA A 158 -12.96 -19.05 -6.27
CA ALA A 158 -11.97 -20.08 -5.94
C ALA A 158 -12.37 -20.91 -4.71
N ILE A 159 -12.81 -20.25 -3.64
CA ILE A 159 -13.19 -20.94 -2.39
C ILE A 159 -14.50 -21.71 -2.58
N ARG A 160 -15.52 -21.05 -3.10
CA ARG A 160 -16.89 -21.61 -3.16
C ARG A 160 -17.03 -22.73 -4.19
N TYR A 161 -16.43 -22.60 -5.35
CA TYR A 161 -16.54 -23.59 -6.41
C TYR A 161 -15.29 -24.47 -6.48
N GLY A 162 -14.09 -23.86 -6.48
CA GLY A 162 -12.85 -24.61 -6.61
C GLY A 162 -12.55 -25.49 -5.40
N TYR A 163 -12.65 -24.94 -4.18
CA TYR A 163 -12.32 -25.67 -2.96
C TYR A 163 -13.51 -26.43 -2.37
N GLN A 164 -14.65 -25.79 -2.11
CA GLN A 164 -15.79 -26.43 -1.44
C GLN A 164 -16.52 -27.45 -2.32
N ARG A 165 -16.55 -27.24 -3.64
CA ARG A 165 -17.18 -28.16 -4.60
C ARG A 165 -16.17 -29.07 -5.33
N PHE A 166 -14.90 -28.94 -5.01
CA PHE A 166 -13.81 -29.68 -5.64
C PHE A 166 -13.74 -29.56 -7.18
N ASP A 167 -14.20 -28.40 -7.72
CA ASP A 167 -14.15 -28.13 -9.15
C ASP A 167 -12.74 -27.60 -9.52
N THR A 168 -11.89 -28.54 -9.94
CA THR A 168 -10.52 -28.27 -10.36
C THR A 168 -10.43 -27.37 -11.60
N ALA A 169 -11.42 -27.43 -12.49
CA ALA A 169 -11.43 -26.58 -13.68
C ALA A 169 -11.64 -25.10 -13.32
N VAL A 170 -12.59 -24.82 -12.41
CA VAL A 170 -12.80 -23.48 -11.88
C VAL A 170 -11.57 -22.99 -11.12
N MET A 171 -10.96 -23.84 -10.27
CA MET A 171 -9.76 -23.49 -9.54
C MET A 171 -8.60 -23.11 -10.48
N ALA A 172 -8.32 -23.96 -11.47
CA ALA A 172 -7.26 -23.71 -12.46
C ALA A 172 -7.52 -22.43 -13.26
N THR A 173 -8.78 -22.18 -13.65
CA THR A 173 -9.17 -20.96 -14.38
C THR A 173 -8.94 -19.71 -13.53
N VAL A 174 -9.35 -19.71 -12.27
CA VAL A 174 -9.15 -18.56 -11.35
C VAL A 174 -7.65 -18.30 -11.14
N ILE A 175 -6.85 -19.36 -10.94
CA ILE A 175 -5.39 -19.22 -10.80
C ILE A 175 -4.78 -18.60 -12.07
N ALA A 176 -5.16 -19.07 -13.26
CA ALA A 176 -4.67 -18.52 -14.53
C ALA A 176 -5.02 -17.03 -14.69
N ILE A 177 -6.25 -16.64 -14.35
CA ILE A 177 -6.70 -15.24 -14.38
C ILE A 177 -5.89 -14.40 -13.38
N LEU A 178 -5.66 -14.88 -12.16
CA LEU A 178 -4.89 -14.16 -11.15
C LEU A 178 -3.43 -13.96 -11.59
N ILE A 179 -2.80 -15.00 -12.15
CA ILE A 179 -1.43 -14.91 -12.68
C ILE A 179 -1.38 -13.86 -13.80
N ALA A 180 -2.30 -13.92 -14.77
CA ALA A 180 -2.35 -12.95 -15.86
C ALA A 180 -2.53 -11.51 -15.33
N LEU A 181 -3.46 -11.31 -14.40
CA LEU A 181 -3.74 -10.01 -13.80
C LEU A 181 -2.51 -9.44 -13.09
N VAL A 182 -1.87 -10.23 -12.21
CA VAL A 182 -0.66 -9.83 -11.48
C VAL A 182 0.47 -9.53 -12.45
N THR A 183 0.67 -10.36 -13.48
CA THR A 183 1.70 -10.13 -14.51
C THR A 183 1.49 -8.81 -15.25
N VAL A 184 0.25 -8.48 -15.63
CA VAL A 184 -0.06 -7.22 -16.30
C VAL A 184 0.21 -6.02 -15.38
N VAL A 185 -0.21 -6.11 -14.12
CA VAL A 185 0.04 -5.06 -13.12
C VAL A 185 1.54 -4.85 -12.94
N GLN A 186 2.30 -5.93 -12.72
CA GLN A 186 3.75 -5.88 -12.53
C GLN A 186 4.47 -5.27 -13.74
N PHE A 187 4.16 -5.77 -14.94
CA PHE A 187 4.77 -5.28 -16.17
C PHE A 187 4.48 -3.80 -16.44
N THR A 188 3.26 -3.36 -16.14
CA THR A 188 2.86 -1.95 -16.28
C THR A 188 3.61 -1.08 -15.26
N GLY A 189 3.66 -1.50 -14.00
CA GLY A 189 4.41 -0.83 -12.94
C GLY A 189 5.89 -0.68 -13.28
N ASP A 190 6.55 -1.76 -13.68
CA ASP A 190 7.97 -1.76 -14.06
C ASP A 190 8.26 -0.82 -15.25
N ARG A 191 7.32 -0.73 -16.21
CA ARG A 191 7.46 0.23 -17.32
C ARG A 191 7.39 1.68 -16.84
N VAL A 192 6.47 1.98 -15.92
CA VAL A 192 6.34 3.33 -15.37
C VAL A 192 7.59 3.68 -14.56
N VAL A 193 8.06 2.79 -13.69
CA VAL A 193 9.27 2.98 -12.89
C VAL A 193 10.48 3.28 -13.80
N ARG A 194 10.69 2.45 -14.84
CA ARG A 194 11.81 2.68 -15.79
C ARG A 194 11.72 4.01 -16.54
N ARG A 195 10.51 4.51 -16.81
CA ARG A 195 10.35 5.83 -17.45
C ARG A 195 10.65 6.98 -16.49
N LEU A 196 10.30 6.84 -15.23
CA LEU A 196 10.58 7.83 -14.19
C LEU A 196 12.07 7.88 -13.86
N ALA A 197 12.71 6.73 -13.66
CA ALA A 197 14.14 6.62 -13.39
C ALA A 197 15.06 7.16 -14.49
N LYS A 198 14.57 7.31 -15.73
CA LYS A 198 15.32 7.95 -16.82
C LYS A 198 15.22 9.47 -16.82
N ARG A 199 14.36 10.05 -15.98
CA ARG A 199 14.09 11.49 -15.91
C ARG A 199 14.64 12.12 -14.63
N ALA A 200 14.94 11.30 -13.63
CA ALA A 200 15.68 11.65 -12.43
C ALA A 200 17.19 11.45 -12.68
#